data_1524017d4afcedc96d67b165e1de2f6d
#
_entry.id   1524017d4afcedc96d67b165e1de2f6d
#
_cell.length_a   1.000
_cell.length_b   1.000
_cell.length_c   1.000
_cell.angle_alpha   90.00
_cell.angle_beta   90.00
_cell.angle_gamma   90.00
#
_symmetry.space_group_name_H-M   'P 1'
#
loop_
_entity.id
_entity.type
_entity.pdbx_description
1 polymer ?
#
loop_
_entity_poly.entity_id
_entity_poly.type
_entity_poly.pdbx_seq_one_letter_code
_entity_poly.pdbx_strand_id
1 'polypeptide(L)'
;MYKRQHLPLDIHPELGNNAQLAQLLEIEVEGGLEGHPQSVAMFGRLEKEMTGAELAQRIATVLNREPLHIEPELADKKILQVGWCTGGGQDFIELAASQGMDAFISGEISERTTYSARELNIHYFAAGHHATERYGIKALGEWLAEQHGFDVTFIDIDNPV
;
A
#
# COMPACT_ATOMS: atom_id res chain seq x y z
N MET A 1 15.18 24.95 3.91
CA MET A 1 14.45 24.91 2.64
C MET A 1 13.47 23.75 2.73
N TYR A 2 12.16 24.00 2.71
CA TYR A 2 11.16 22.93 2.75
C TYR A 2 10.96 22.40 1.34
N LYS A 3 11.11 21.10 1.14
CA LYS A 3 10.81 20.45 -0.12
C LYS A 3 9.48 19.72 0.01
N ARG A 4 8.51 20.05 -0.82
CA ARG A 4 7.21 19.40 -0.89
C ARG A 4 7.32 18.30 -1.95
N GLN A 5 7.81 17.11 -1.55
CA GLN A 5 7.98 15.97 -2.45
C GLN A 5 6.93 14.88 -2.23
N HIS A 6 5.98 15.11 -1.33
CA HIS A 6 5.08 14.10 -0.81
C HIS A 6 4.35 13.35 -1.94
N LEU A 7 3.33 13.95 -2.53
CA LEU A 7 2.52 13.31 -3.55
C LEU A 7 3.29 12.92 -4.83
N PRO A 8 4.21 13.74 -5.36
CA PRO A 8 5.04 13.32 -6.48
C PRO A 8 5.93 12.11 -6.18
N LEU A 9 6.34 11.93 -4.92
CA LEU A 9 7.09 10.76 -4.51
C LEU A 9 6.18 9.53 -4.39
N ASP A 10 4.95 9.68 -3.91
CA ASP A 10 4.01 8.56 -3.80
C ASP A 10 3.74 7.90 -5.15
N ILE A 11 3.58 8.68 -6.21
CA ILE A 11 3.28 8.21 -7.56
C ILE A 11 4.50 7.89 -8.41
N HIS A 12 5.72 8.05 -7.92
CA HIS A 12 6.91 7.75 -8.71
C HIS A 12 6.99 6.24 -9.00
N PRO A 13 7.14 5.83 -10.28
CA PRO A 13 6.95 4.43 -10.68
C PRO A 13 7.99 3.44 -10.13
N GLU A 14 9.14 3.93 -9.67
CA GLU A 14 10.22 3.10 -9.15
C GLU A 14 10.53 3.42 -7.67
N LEU A 15 10.71 4.70 -7.35
CA LEU A 15 11.13 5.14 -6.02
C LEU A 15 9.95 5.53 -5.12
N GLY A 16 8.73 5.56 -5.65
CA GLY A 16 7.55 6.01 -4.93
C GLY A 16 7.10 5.04 -3.84
N ASN A 17 6.37 5.56 -2.84
CA ASN A 17 5.87 4.74 -1.75
C ASN A 17 5.02 3.57 -2.24
N ASN A 18 4.11 3.80 -3.20
CA ASN A 18 3.29 2.74 -3.78
C ASN A 18 4.12 1.68 -4.52
N ALA A 19 5.12 2.09 -5.30
CA ALA A 19 5.99 1.17 -6.02
C ALA A 19 6.85 0.34 -5.05
N GLN A 20 7.40 0.97 -4.02
CA GLN A 20 8.19 0.30 -3.00
C GLN A 20 7.34 -0.68 -2.17
N LEU A 21 6.11 -0.30 -1.81
CA LEU A 21 5.19 -1.20 -1.10
C LEU A 21 4.84 -2.43 -1.96
N ALA A 22 4.57 -2.25 -3.25
CA ALA A 22 4.33 -3.36 -4.17
C ALA A 22 5.53 -4.31 -4.24
N GLN A 23 6.73 -3.78 -4.36
CA GLN A 23 7.96 -4.57 -4.39
C GLN A 23 8.16 -5.37 -3.09
N LEU A 24 7.97 -4.73 -1.95
CA LEU A 24 8.10 -5.36 -0.63
C LEU A 24 7.07 -6.48 -0.42
N LEU A 25 5.85 -6.30 -0.92
CA LEU A 25 4.77 -7.28 -0.81
C LEU A 25 4.76 -8.30 -1.94
N GLU A 26 5.70 -8.22 -2.90
CA GLU A 26 5.80 -9.09 -4.07
C GLU A 26 4.51 -9.05 -4.93
N ILE A 27 3.97 -7.84 -5.13
CA ILE A 27 2.81 -7.61 -6.00
C ILE A 27 3.31 -7.21 -7.39
N GLU A 28 2.88 -7.93 -8.41
CA GLU A 28 3.10 -7.54 -9.81
C GLU A 28 2.17 -6.38 -10.15
N VAL A 29 2.72 -5.18 -10.36
CA VAL A 29 1.96 -3.96 -10.65
C VAL A 29 1.35 -4.04 -12.05
N GLU A 30 0.04 -3.86 -12.16
CA GLU A 30 -0.69 -3.87 -13.43
C GLU A 30 -1.14 -2.47 -13.88
N GLY A 31 -1.31 -1.53 -12.94
CA GLY A 31 -1.69 -0.16 -13.27
C GLY A 31 -2.14 0.70 -12.10
N GLY A 32 -2.72 1.85 -12.44
CA GLY A 32 -3.35 2.76 -11.50
C GLY A 32 -4.86 2.63 -11.52
N LEU A 33 -5.49 2.58 -10.35
CA LEU A 33 -6.95 2.39 -10.21
C LEU A 33 -7.75 3.53 -10.86
N GLU A 34 -7.26 4.76 -10.84
CA GLU A 34 -7.97 5.89 -11.47
C GLU A 34 -7.83 5.93 -13.00
N GLY A 35 -7.08 5.01 -13.60
CA GLY A 35 -6.97 4.86 -15.04
C GLY A 35 -6.18 5.95 -15.77
N HIS A 36 -5.29 6.65 -15.06
CA HIS A 36 -4.42 7.67 -15.66
C HIS A 36 -2.97 7.58 -15.11
N PRO A 37 -1.97 8.16 -15.80
CA PRO A 37 -0.55 8.02 -15.43
C PRO A 37 -0.16 8.60 -14.06
N GLN A 38 -1.02 9.44 -13.49
CA GLN A 38 -0.80 10.07 -12.18
C GLN A 38 -1.75 9.49 -11.12
N SER A 39 -2.19 8.25 -11.31
CA SER A 39 -2.99 7.53 -10.31
C SER A 39 -2.26 7.47 -8.98
N VAL A 40 -2.97 7.77 -7.91
CA VAL A 40 -2.45 7.72 -6.55
C VAL A 40 -2.66 6.33 -5.97
N ALA A 41 -3.78 5.69 -6.30
CA ALA A 41 -4.03 4.29 -5.95
C ALA A 41 -3.61 3.36 -7.09
N MET A 42 -2.99 2.26 -6.73
CA MET A 42 -2.45 1.27 -7.66
C MET A 42 -3.20 -0.06 -7.54
N PHE A 43 -3.05 -0.91 -8.55
CA PHE A 43 -3.51 -2.29 -8.49
C PHE A 43 -2.54 -3.25 -9.17
N GLY A 44 -2.68 -4.50 -8.83
CA GLY A 44 -1.88 -5.58 -9.38
C GLY A 44 -2.26 -6.91 -8.77
N ARG A 45 -1.43 -7.91 -8.99
CA ARG A 45 -1.72 -9.27 -8.54
C ARG A 45 -0.58 -9.89 -7.76
N LEU A 46 -0.93 -10.82 -6.89
CA LEU A 46 0.00 -11.72 -6.23
C LEU A 46 0.43 -12.83 -7.20
N GLU A 47 1.62 -13.40 -6.99
CA GLU A 47 2.06 -14.56 -7.77
C GLU A 47 1.14 -15.79 -7.57
N LYS A 48 0.59 -15.93 -6.36
CA LYS A 48 -0.33 -17.01 -5.97
C LYS A 48 -1.43 -16.49 -5.08
N GLU A 49 -2.58 -17.14 -5.15
CA GLU A 49 -3.69 -16.85 -4.24
C GLU A 49 -3.27 -17.04 -2.77
N MET A 50 -3.72 -16.11 -1.93
CA MET A 50 -3.52 -16.13 -0.49
C MET A 50 -4.85 -16.02 0.25
N THR A 51 -4.87 -16.48 1.49
CA THR A 51 -5.92 -16.12 2.46
C THR A 51 -5.68 -14.72 3.00
N GLY A 52 -6.71 -14.09 3.57
CA GLY A 52 -6.55 -12.82 4.29
C GLY A 52 -5.52 -12.88 5.42
N ALA A 53 -5.48 -14.00 6.15
CA ALA A 53 -4.50 -14.20 7.22
C ALA A 53 -3.06 -14.31 6.71
N GLU A 54 -2.83 -14.99 5.58
CA GLU A 54 -1.49 -15.08 4.97
C GLU A 54 -1.01 -13.73 4.47
N LEU A 55 -1.88 -12.93 3.86
CA LEU A 55 -1.53 -11.57 3.42
C LEU A 55 -1.29 -10.65 4.62
N ALA A 56 -2.12 -10.72 5.67
CA ALA A 56 -1.90 -9.97 6.92
C ALA A 56 -0.53 -10.29 7.52
N GLN A 57 -0.16 -11.57 7.59
CA GLN A 57 1.15 -11.99 8.10
C GLN A 57 2.31 -11.51 7.22
N ARG A 58 2.16 -11.49 5.89
CA ARG A 58 3.15 -10.94 4.97
C ARG A 58 3.32 -9.43 5.23
N ILE A 59 2.22 -8.67 5.30
CA ILE A 59 2.24 -7.23 5.62
C ILE A 59 2.94 -7.00 6.96
N ALA A 60 2.57 -7.75 8.00
CA ALA A 60 3.17 -7.64 9.33
C ALA A 60 4.68 -7.84 9.31
N THR A 61 5.14 -8.86 8.59
CA THR A 61 6.57 -9.19 8.48
C THR A 61 7.36 -8.09 7.74
N VAL A 62 6.83 -7.63 6.62
CA VAL A 62 7.50 -6.67 5.73
C VAL A 62 7.55 -5.27 6.35
N LEU A 63 6.44 -4.84 6.94
CA LEU A 63 6.34 -3.50 7.52
C LEU A 63 6.77 -3.43 8.99
N ASN A 64 7.07 -4.60 9.60
CA ASN A 64 7.31 -4.74 11.04
C ASN A 64 6.17 -4.12 11.88
N ARG A 65 4.93 -4.35 11.44
CA ARG A 65 3.70 -3.82 12.04
C ARG A 65 2.51 -4.69 11.69
N GLU A 66 1.75 -5.11 12.69
CA GLU A 66 0.48 -5.84 12.49
C GLU A 66 -0.56 -4.91 11.83
N PRO A 67 -1.11 -5.27 10.65
CA PRO A 67 -2.19 -4.52 10.06
C PRO A 67 -3.52 -4.81 10.78
N LEU A 68 -4.40 -3.82 10.85
CA LEU A 68 -5.79 -4.09 11.16
C LEU A 68 -6.46 -4.68 9.92
N HIS A 69 -6.83 -5.95 9.99
CA HIS A 69 -7.48 -6.67 8.89
C HIS A 69 -8.99 -6.70 9.11
N ILE A 70 -9.73 -6.19 8.14
CA ILE A 70 -11.19 -6.32 8.05
C ILE A 70 -11.50 -7.40 7.02
N GLU A 71 -12.08 -8.48 7.49
CA GLU A 71 -12.53 -9.59 6.63
C GLU A 71 -13.87 -9.26 5.95
N PRO A 72 -14.05 -9.67 4.69
CA PRO A 72 -15.34 -9.63 4.02
C PRO A 72 -16.33 -10.59 4.70
N GLU A 73 -17.62 -10.45 4.39
CA GLU A 73 -18.65 -11.38 4.92
C GLU A 73 -18.41 -12.83 4.45
N LEU A 74 -17.92 -13.00 3.22
CA LEU A 74 -17.53 -14.32 2.69
C LEU A 74 -16.08 -14.61 3.10
N ALA A 75 -15.90 -15.14 4.30
CA ALA A 75 -14.62 -15.35 4.96
C ALA A 75 -13.59 -16.21 4.18
N ASP A 76 -14.05 -17.09 3.29
CA ASP A 76 -13.18 -17.99 2.51
C ASP A 76 -12.69 -17.36 1.19
N LYS A 77 -12.97 -16.07 0.95
CA LYS A 77 -12.53 -15.38 -0.26
C LYS A 77 -11.00 -15.35 -0.31
N LYS A 78 -10.45 -15.92 -1.39
CA LYS A 78 -9.02 -15.85 -1.67
C LYS A 78 -8.66 -14.53 -2.31
N ILE A 79 -7.42 -14.11 -2.12
CA ILE A 79 -6.85 -12.86 -2.60
C ILE A 79 -5.85 -13.18 -3.70
N LEU A 80 -6.10 -12.67 -4.89
CA LEU A 80 -5.18 -12.66 -6.02
C LEU A 80 -4.96 -11.22 -6.52
N GLN A 81 -6.07 -10.49 -6.74
CA GLN A 81 -6.05 -9.10 -7.20
C GLN A 81 -6.04 -8.15 -5.99
N VAL A 82 -5.06 -7.27 -5.95
CA VAL A 82 -4.83 -6.36 -4.83
C VAL A 82 -4.78 -4.93 -5.32
N GLY A 83 -5.59 -4.06 -4.70
CA GLY A 83 -5.45 -2.61 -4.82
C GLY A 83 -4.71 -2.04 -3.61
N TRP A 84 -3.99 -0.95 -3.77
CA TRP A 84 -3.35 -0.27 -2.64
C TRP A 84 -3.16 1.22 -2.88
N CYS A 85 -3.11 1.94 -1.77
CA CYS A 85 -2.70 3.33 -1.72
C CYS A 85 -2.05 3.58 -0.36
N THR A 86 -0.78 3.96 -0.33
CA THR A 86 -0.04 4.26 0.89
C THR A 86 -0.66 5.45 1.64
N GLY A 87 -0.43 5.57 2.94
CA GLY A 87 -0.95 6.66 3.76
C GLY A 87 -2.47 6.68 3.88
N GLY A 88 -3.09 7.83 3.69
CA GLY A 88 -4.52 8.08 3.88
C GLY A 88 -5.40 7.73 2.67
N GLY A 89 -5.17 6.59 2.02
CA GLY A 89 -5.87 6.17 0.81
C GLY A 89 -7.15 5.35 1.00
N GLN A 90 -7.73 5.28 2.21
CA GLN A 90 -8.86 4.40 2.53
C GLN A 90 -10.11 4.60 1.65
N ASP A 91 -10.29 5.78 1.09
CA ASP A 91 -11.47 6.11 0.27
C ASP A 91 -11.46 5.43 -1.11
N PHE A 92 -10.31 4.92 -1.56
CA PHE A 92 -10.20 4.18 -2.81
C PHE A 92 -10.75 2.75 -2.74
N ILE A 93 -11.18 2.27 -1.57
CA ILE A 93 -11.73 0.92 -1.41
C ILE A 93 -12.93 0.66 -2.33
N GLU A 94 -13.83 1.64 -2.50
CA GLU A 94 -15.01 1.49 -3.36
C GLU A 94 -14.62 1.38 -4.84
N LEU A 95 -13.62 2.16 -5.27
CA LEU A 95 -13.08 2.07 -6.62
C LEU A 95 -12.41 0.70 -6.85
N ALA A 96 -11.60 0.24 -5.90
CA ALA A 96 -10.93 -1.06 -5.96
C ALA A 96 -11.96 -2.20 -6.06
N ALA A 97 -13.00 -2.19 -5.21
CA ALA A 97 -14.05 -3.19 -5.26
C ALA A 97 -14.81 -3.18 -6.58
N SER A 98 -15.12 -1.99 -7.13
CA SER A 98 -15.80 -1.84 -8.42
C SER A 98 -15.01 -2.39 -9.61
N GLN A 99 -13.69 -2.46 -9.48
CA GLN A 99 -12.78 -3.03 -10.48
C GLN A 99 -12.43 -4.50 -10.21
N GLY A 100 -13.08 -5.12 -9.22
CA GLY A 100 -12.94 -6.54 -8.96
C GLY A 100 -11.71 -6.93 -8.14
N MET A 101 -11.13 -6.00 -7.39
CA MET A 101 -10.05 -6.32 -6.47
C MET A 101 -10.57 -7.20 -5.33
N ASP A 102 -9.75 -8.17 -4.91
CA ASP A 102 -10.06 -9.06 -3.79
C ASP A 102 -9.68 -8.44 -2.44
N ALA A 103 -8.66 -7.58 -2.45
CA ALA A 103 -8.17 -6.88 -1.29
C ALA A 103 -7.79 -5.43 -1.59
N PHE A 104 -7.87 -4.58 -0.56
CA PHE A 104 -7.32 -3.23 -0.61
C PHE A 104 -6.44 -2.95 0.62
N ILE A 105 -5.24 -2.42 0.38
CA ILE A 105 -4.26 -2.09 1.42
C ILE A 105 -4.11 -0.57 1.48
N SER A 106 -4.21 0.02 2.67
CA SER A 106 -3.93 1.43 2.90
C SER A 106 -3.26 1.65 4.27
N GLY A 107 -2.78 2.85 4.53
CA GLY A 107 -2.21 3.18 5.83
C GLY A 107 -3.27 3.40 6.91
N GLU A 108 -4.40 3.99 6.56
CA GLU A 108 -5.45 4.41 7.50
C GLU A 108 -6.75 3.63 7.34
N ILE A 109 -7.64 3.80 8.31
CA ILE A 109 -9.01 3.27 8.27
C ILE A 109 -9.95 4.23 9.00
N SER A 110 -11.19 4.31 8.53
CA SER A 110 -12.29 4.97 9.22
C SER A 110 -13.43 3.99 9.51
N GLU A 111 -14.38 4.37 10.37
CA GLU A 111 -15.55 3.53 10.68
C GLU A 111 -16.30 3.10 9.40
N ARG A 112 -16.54 4.04 8.48
CA ARG A 112 -17.22 3.74 7.20
C ARG A 112 -16.46 2.73 6.35
N THR A 113 -15.12 2.74 6.37
CA THR A 113 -14.30 1.79 5.61
C THR A 113 -14.57 0.36 6.03
N THR A 114 -14.83 0.12 7.32
CA THR A 114 -15.20 -1.21 7.83
C THR A 114 -16.51 -1.71 7.22
N TYR A 115 -17.50 -0.83 7.10
CA TYR A 115 -18.77 -1.17 6.45
C TYR A 115 -18.59 -1.41 4.97
N SER A 116 -17.90 -0.51 4.26
CA SER A 116 -17.60 -0.67 2.83
C SER A 116 -16.88 -1.99 2.54
N ALA A 117 -15.87 -2.37 3.36
CA ALA A 117 -15.16 -3.62 3.20
C ALA A 117 -16.08 -4.86 3.26
N ARG A 118 -16.98 -4.89 4.23
CA ARG A 118 -17.93 -5.98 4.42
C ARG A 118 -19.01 -6.01 3.34
N GLU A 119 -19.66 -4.88 3.07
CA GLU A 119 -20.75 -4.77 2.10
C GLU A 119 -20.29 -5.02 0.67
N LEU A 120 -19.09 -4.57 0.31
CA LEU A 120 -18.49 -4.76 -1.02
C LEU A 120 -17.75 -6.10 -1.14
N ASN A 121 -17.71 -6.90 -0.07
CA ASN A 121 -17.06 -8.21 -0.02
C ASN A 121 -15.59 -8.17 -0.47
N ILE A 122 -14.82 -7.22 0.06
CA ILE A 122 -13.39 -7.01 -0.21
C ILE A 122 -12.61 -7.05 1.11
N HIS A 123 -11.48 -7.76 1.14
CA HIS A 123 -10.56 -7.67 2.27
C HIS A 123 -9.97 -6.26 2.37
N TYR A 124 -9.85 -5.72 3.57
CA TYR A 124 -9.21 -4.44 3.80
C TYR A 124 -8.11 -4.54 4.86
N PHE A 125 -6.95 -3.93 4.58
CA PHE A 125 -5.81 -3.91 5.48
C PHE A 125 -5.39 -2.47 5.77
N ALA A 126 -5.54 -2.03 7.03
CA ALA A 126 -4.97 -0.79 7.50
C ALA A 126 -3.56 -1.09 8.06
N ALA A 127 -2.55 -0.75 7.29
CA ALA A 127 -1.17 -1.18 7.54
C ALA A 127 -0.32 -0.13 8.27
N GLY A 128 -0.88 1.05 8.57
CA GLY A 128 -0.23 2.18 9.22
C GLY A 128 0.24 3.24 8.22
N HIS A 129 -0.11 4.50 8.47
CA HIS A 129 0.24 5.61 7.57
C HIS A 129 1.77 5.72 7.43
N HIS A 130 2.46 5.91 8.56
CA HIS A 130 3.92 5.98 8.57
C HIS A 130 4.58 4.71 8.02
N ALA A 131 4.07 3.54 8.39
CA ALA A 131 4.66 2.27 7.98
C ALA A 131 4.59 2.04 6.46
N THR A 132 3.59 2.60 5.78
CA THR A 132 3.45 2.49 4.32
C THR A 132 4.16 3.60 3.54
N GLU A 133 4.52 4.73 4.17
CA GLU A 133 5.09 5.90 3.47
C GLU A 133 6.56 6.18 3.75
N ARG A 134 7.28 5.33 4.47
CA ARG A 134 8.70 5.52 4.76
C ARG A 134 9.66 5.01 3.70
N TYR A 135 9.22 4.12 2.83
CA TYR A 135 10.09 3.44 1.87
C TYR A 135 10.45 4.26 0.64
N GLY A 136 9.57 5.16 0.20
CA GLY A 136 9.84 6.04 -0.94
C GLY A 136 10.99 7.00 -0.67
N ILE A 137 11.00 7.67 0.47
CA ILE A 137 12.10 8.58 0.82
C ILE A 137 13.41 7.83 1.09
N LYS A 138 13.31 6.61 1.62
CA LYS A 138 14.48 5.73 1.79
C LYS A 138 15.07 5.36 0.43
N ALA A 139 14.26 4.86 -0.49
CA ALA A 139 14.69 4.51 -1.86
C ALA A 139 15.29 5.71 -2.61
N LEU A 140 14.68 6.89 -2.48
CA LEU A 140 15.24 8.12 -3.07
C LEU A 140 16.61 8.45 -2.48
N GLY A 141 16.78 8.31 -1.17
CA GLY A 141 18.06 8.53 -0.49
C GLY A 141 19.14 7.56 -0.97
N GLU A 142 18.82 6.28 -1.06
CA GLU A 142 19.71 5.23 -1.56
C GLU A 142 20.10 5.49 -3.02
N TRP A 143 19.16 5.85 -3.87
CA TRP A 143 19.40 6.23 -5.26
C TRP A 143 20.36 7.44 -5.37
N LEU A 144 20.16 8.49 -4.55
CA LEU A 144 21.03 9.66 -4.53
C LEU A 144 22.45 9.30 -4.08
N ALA A 145 22.61 8.40 -3.12
CA ALA A 145 23.92 7.93 -2.69
C ALA A 145 24.63 7.16 -3.82
N GLU A 146 23.93 6.25 -4.49
CA GLU A 146 24.47 5.42 -5.56
C GLU A 146 24.81 6.22 -6.83
N GLN A 147 23.90 7.08 -7.28
CA GLN A 147 24.06 7.78 -8.55
C GLN A 147 24.92 9.04 -8.46
N HIS A 148 24.97 9.68 -7.30
CA HIS A 148 25.61 11.00 -7.12
C HIS A 148 26.67 11.03 -6.02
N GLY A 149 26.87 9.91 -5.31
CA GLY A 149 27.86 9.82 -4.24
C GLY A 149 27.56 10.69 -3.02
N PHE A 150 26.28 11.01 -2.79
CA PHE A 150 25.89 11.76 -1.59
C PHE A 150 26.01 10.88 -0.34
N ASP A 151 26.40 11.50 0.75
CA ASP A 151 26.32 10.89 2.07
C ASP A 151 24.89 11.03 2.59
N VAL A 152 24.16 9.92 2.57
CA VAL A 152 22.72 9.87 2.93
C VAL A 152 22.50 8.97 4.12
N THR A 153 21.78 9.48 5.11
CA THR A 153 21.35 8.72 6.27
C THR A 153 19.83 8.70 6.35
N PHE A 154 19.23 7.51 6.28
CA PHE A 154 17.81 7.33 6.58
C PHE A 154 17.61 7.24 8.10
N ILE A 155 16.76 8.11 8.64
CA ILE A 155 16.40 8.12 10.07
C ILE A 155 14.94 7.70 10.18
N ASP A 156 14.71 6.50 10.68
CA ASP A 156 13.37 6.00 11.00
C ASP A 156 13.03 6.37 12.44
N ILE A 157 11.92 7.07 12.62
CA ILE A 157 11.40 7.45 13.93
C ILE A 157 10.11 6.68 14.13
N ASP A 158 10.06 5.87 15.17
CA ASP A 158 8.90 5.03 15.47
C ASP A 158 7.62 5.88 15.59
N ASN A 159 6.58 5.44 14.89
CA ASN A 159 5.27 6.07 14.90
C ASN A 159 4.19 4.98 15.01
N PRO A 160 3.35 5.01 16.04
CA PRO A 160 2.33 4.00 16.26
C PRO A 160 1.12 4.10 15.30
N VAL A 161 1.05 5.13 14.45
CA VAL A 161 -0.09 5.37 13.52
C VAL A 161 0.24 5.02 12.08
#